data_dae190871702863ee6d8b483ccf10a4a
#
_entry.id   dae190871702863ee6d8b483ccf10a4a
#
_cell.length_a   1.000
_cell.length_b   1.000
_cell.length_c   1.000
_cell.angle_alpha   90.00
_cell.angle_beta   90.00
_cell.angle_gamma   90.00
#
_symmetry.space_group_name_H-M   'P 1'
#
loop_
_entity.id
_entity.type
_entity.pdbx_description
1 polymer ?
#
loop_
_entity_poly.entity_id
_entity_poly.type
_entity_poly.pdbx_seq_one_letter_code
_entity_poly.pdbx_strand_id
1 'polypeptide(L)'
;MNSMGNLRRTHMCGELRLSDVNKEVILMGWVQKERNLGSLIFIDLRDNTGITQIAIKDDNKEIFDKAKDVKSEYVLCVKGDVRERESKNNNIPTGEIEVIAKELIVLDTANVPPIYIKDDDNAQEAVRLKYRYLDLRKPKLQNNLKLRAKTNKLIRDYLDENGFYEIETPFLGKPTPEGARDYLVASRVNEHSFYALPQSPQLMKQLLMISGMDRYYQIVKCFRDEDLRANRQPEFTQVDMEMSFVDQEDVMTLNEGLIKKLFKEIRGIDIPTPIKRMTYAEAMERYGCDKPDLRFGFELKNITELVKDSEFKVFSSCNDKNKSVRCINIGNYESEYSRKKIDKLEKFVKEYGAKGLSWIRVHDGEIQSSIKKFLSDEEMNSIIESTKEDENALIFILADKNDIVFNGLSALRNKIARDMNLVDNDTFEFVWIVDFPLFEFDEEENRFVAMHHPFTMPKEEDIQYLLTDKEKVRAKAYDIVCNGDEIGGGSIRINNSDLQKKMFEALELTEEMIENKFGFFVEAFNYGTPPHGGLAYGMDRLMMLLVGTDNIKDVIAFPKTQSATDLLTGAPSNVDEKQLKEIHIKLD
;
A
#
# COMPACT_ATOMS: atom_id res chain seq x y z
N MET A 1 -29.41 -1.46 34.57
CA MET A 1 -29.07 -1.96 33.24
C MET A 1 -30.22 -2.80 32.75
N ASN A 2 -30.77 -2.45 31.60
CA ASN A 2 -31.78 -3.28 30.99
C ASN A 2 -31.07 -4.46 30.29
N SER A 3 -31.44 -5.68 30.70
CA SER A 3 -30.91 -6.90 30.09
C SER A 3 -31.74 -7.25 28.86
N MET A 4 -31.15 -7.82 27.83
CA MET A 4 -31.90 -8.39 26.71
C MET A 4 -32.69 -9.66 27.09
N GLY A 5 -32.56 -10.13 28.33
CA GLY A 5 -33.26 -11.32 28.85
C GLY A 5 -33.03 -12.55 27.95
N ASN A 6 -34.12 -13.19 27.56
CA ASN A 6 -34.11 -14.35 26.67
C ASN A 6 -34.19 -13.96 25.18
N LEU A 7 -34.29 -12.66 24.84
CA LEU A 7 -34.35 -12.23 23.47
C LEU A 7 -33.01 -12.47 22.76
N ARG A 8 -33.07 -12.98 21.54
CA ARG A 8 -31.91 -13.19 20.67
C ARG A 8 -32.24 -12.61 19.30
N ARG A 9 -31.25 -11.97 18.66
CA ARG A 9 -31.40 -11.46 17.31
C ARG A 9 -31.81 -12.59 16.38
N THR A 10 -32.89 -12.37 15.61
CA THR A 10 -33.36 -13.31 14.58
C THR A 10 -32.83 -12.96 13.19
N HIS A 11 -32.66 -11.66 12.90
CA HIS A 11 -32.18 -11.12 11.63
C HIS A 11 -31.23 -9.95 11.89
N MET A 12 -30.34 -9.68 10.95
CA MET A 12 -29.55 -8.46 10.92
C MET A 12 -30.38 -7.31 10.33
N CYS A 13 -30.01 -6.06 10.67
CA CYS A 13 -30.77 -4.88 10.24
C CYS A 13 -30.77 -4.65 8.74
N GLY A 14 -29.80 -5.16 7.98
CA GLY A 14 -29.73 -5.03 6.52
C GLY A 14 -30.34 -6.20 5.73
N GLU A 15 -30.83 -7.26 6.39
CA GLU A 15 -31.22 -8.51 5.74
C GLU A 15 -32.69 -8.58 5.33
N LEU A 16 -33.58 -7.86 6.01
CA LEU A 16 -35.03 -7.97 5.80
C LEU A 16 -35.47 -7.50 4.39
N ARG A 17 -36.41 -8.24 3.82
CA ARG A 17 -36.98 -7.98 2.49
C ARG A 17 -38.51 -8.15 2.51
N LEU A 18 -39.18 -7.89 1.39
CA LEU A 18 -40.63 -8.12 1.24
C LEU A 18 -41.06 -9.56 1.54
N SER A 19 -40.18 -10.55 1.33
CA SER A 19 -40.40 -11.96 1.69
C SER A 19 -40.54 -12.22 3.19
N ASP A 20 -40.17 -11.26 4.02
CA ASP A 20 -40.23 -11.35 5.48
C ASP A 20 -41.50 -10.67 6.06
N VAL A 21 -42.31 -10.05 5.21
CA VAL A 21 -43.58 -9.41 5.61
C VAL A 21 -44.47 -10.40 6.36
N ASN A 22 -45.03 -9.95 7.50
CA ASN A 22 -45.82 -10.69 8.47
C ASN A 22 -45.05 -11.67 9.37
N LYS A 23 -43.68 -11.69 9.29
CA LYS A 23 -42.87 -12.40 10.28
C LYS A 23 -42.63 -11.51 11.49
N GLU A 24 -42.61 -12.14 12.66
CA GLU A 24 -42.12 -11.51 13.89
C GLU A 24 -40.59 -11.65 13.96
N VAL A 25 -39.91 -10.52 14.15
CA VAL A 25 -38.42 -10.45 14.17
C VAL A 25 -37.91 -9.76 15.42
N ILE A 26 -36.68 -10.08 15.79
CA ILE A 26 -35.93 -9.41 16.86
C ILE A 26 -34.68 -8.83 16.22
N LEU A 27 -34.58 -7.48 16.22
CA LEU A 27 -33.44 -6.73 15.73
C LEU A 27 -32.69 -6.08 16.90
N MET A 28 -31.37 -6.01 16.80
CA MET A 28 -30.54 -5.30 17.76
C MET A 28 -29.49 -4.47 17.02
N GLY A 29 -29.31 -3.23 17.42
CA GLY A 29 -28.38 -2.33 16.74
C GLY A 29 -28.31 -0.97 17.40
N TRP A 30 -27.69 -0.04 16.70
CA TRP A 30 -27.54 1.35 17.09
C TRP A 30 -28.55 2.24 16.39
N VAL A 31 -29.08 3.21 17.09
CA VAL A 31 -29.98 4.24 16.53
C VAL A 31 -29.15 5.17 15.65
N GLN A 32 -29.36 5.16 14.35
CA GLN A 32 -28.73 6.11 13.44
C GLN A 32 -29.47 7.44 13.43
N LYS A 33 -30.81 7.41 13.40
CA LYS A 33 -31.65 8.58 13.36
C LYS A 33 -33.00 8.26 13.98
N GLU A 34 -33.59 9.21 14.68
CA GLU A 34 -34.96 9.16 15.14
C GLU A 34 -35.77 10.34 14.56
N ARG A 35 -37.07 10.13 14.37
CA ARG A 35 -38.01 11.14 13.85
C ARG A 35 -39.34 10.98 14.58
N ASN A 36 -39.70 11.99 15.36
CA ASN A 36 -40.96 12.02 16.08
C ASN A 36 -41.97 12.90 15.29
N LEU A 37 -43.08 12.27 14.84
CA LEU A 37 -44.15 12.94 14.08
C LEU A 37 -45.45 13.07 14.88
N GLY A 38 -45.35 13.11 16.21
CA GLY A 38 -46.49 13.27 17.10
C GLY A 38 -47.09 11.92 17.52
N SER A 39 -47.92 11.29 16.71
CA SER A 39 -48.55 9.97 16.97
C SER A 39 -47.71 8.78 16.49
N LEU A 40 -46.59 9.05 15.82
CA LEU A 40 -45.73 8.03 15.21
C LEU A 40 -44.24 8.41 15.38
N ILE A 41 -43.45 7.49 15.88
CA ILE A 41 -41.99 7.63 15.98
C ILE A 41 -41.34 6.64 15.04
N PHE A 42 -40.42 7.14 14.19
CA PHE A 42 -39.56 6.29 13.37
C PHE A 42 -38.15 6.28 13.93
N ILE A 43 -37.54 5.09 13.99
CA ILE A 43 -36.15 4.89 14.37
C ILE A 43 -35.46 4.12 13.24
N ASP A 44 -34.42 4.68 12.67
CA ASP A 44 -33.53 3.99 11.75
C ASP A 44 -32.50 3.21 12.61
N LEU A 45 -32.73 1.89 12.76
CA LEU A 45 -31.86 1.00 13.53
C LEU A 45 -30.79 0.39 12.62
N ARG A 46 -29.53 0.57 12.97
CA ARG A 46 -28.36 0.17 12.18
C ARG A 46 -27.54 -0.91 12.85
N ASP A 47 -27.06 -1.85 12.06
CA ASP A 47 -25.93 -2.72 12.42
C ASP A 47 -24.87 -2.76 11.29
N ASN A 48 -23.95 -3.72 11.31
CA ASN A 48 -22.88 -3.82 10.32
C ASN A 48 -23.36 -4.32 8.94
N THR A 49 -24.63 -4.71 8.77
CA THR A 49 -25.20 -5.16 7.49
C THR A 49 -26.03 -4.08 6.81
N GLY A 50 -26.55 -3.13 7.59
CA GLY A 50 -27.39 -2.06 7.05
C GLY A 50 -28.34 -1.48 8.08
N ILE A 51 -29.46 -0.93 7.59
CA ILE A 51 -30.44 -0.17 8.37
C ILE A 51 -31.82 -0.76 8.15
N THR A 52 -32.61 -0.84 9.22
CA THR A 52 -34.06 -1.11 9.14
C THR A 52 -34.81 0.00 9.86
N GLN A 53 -35.87 0.53 9.23
CA GLN A 53 -36.80 1.45 9.89
C GLN A 53 -37.68 0.70 10.86
N ILE A 54 -37.71 1.19 12.10
CA ILE A 54 -38.64 0.74 13.15
C ILE A 54 -39.74 1.81 13.25
N ALA A 55 -40.99 1.40 13.20
CA ALA A 55 -42.15 2.27 13.39
C ALA A 55 -42.81 1.97 14.73
N ILE A 56 -43.09 3.01 15.51
CA ILE A 56 -43.66 2.92 16.87
C ILE A 56 -44.87 3.83 16.89
N LYS A 57 -46.05 3.23 17.11
CA LYS A 57 -47.35 3.94 17.15
C LYS A 57 -47.75 4.26 18.59
N ASP A 58 -48.56 5.30 18.77
CA ASP A 58 -49.05 5.75 20.06
C ASP A 58 -50.15 4.85 20.70
N ASP A 59 -50.61 3.82 19.95
CA ASP A 59 -51.49 2.76 20.43
C ASP A 59 -50.86 1.91 21.54
N ASN A 60 -49.53 1.76 21.53
CA ASN A 60 -48.75 1.16 22.62
C ASN A 60 -48.03 2.27 23.42
N LYS A 61 -48.72 2.81 24.41
CA LYS A 61 -48.25 3.96 25.17
C LYS A 61 -46.91 3.72 25.90
N GLU A 62 -46.68 2.51 26.41
CA GLU A 62 -45.46 2.16 27.13
C GLU A 62 -44.22 2.23 26.21
N ILE A 63 -44.29 1.62 25.04
CA ILE A 63 -43.19 1.61 24.07
C ILE A 63 -43.03 2.98 23.48
N PHE A 64 -44.13 3.67 23.21
CA PHE A 64 -44.13 5.01 22.61
C PHE A 64 -43.45 6.05 23.54
N ASP A 65 -43.75 6.02 24.84
CA ASP A 65 -43.12 6.88 25.82
C ASP A 65 -41.62 6.59 25.97
N LYS A 66 -41.21 5.31 25.98
CA LYS A 66 -39.78 4.94 25.94
C LYS A 66 -39.08 5.43 24.69
N ALA A 67 -39.73 5.39 23.54
CA ALA A 67 -39.18 5.80 22.26
C ALA A 67 -38.92 7.32 22.15
N LYS A 68 -39.69 8.15 22.90
CA LYS A 68 -39.48 9.61 22.96
C LYS A 68 -38.11 10.01 23.52
N ASP A 69 -37.55 9.19 24.39
CA ASP A 69 -36.27 9.45 25.07
C ASP A 69 -35.07 8.84 24.31
N VAL A 70 -35.32 8.09 23.24
CA VAL A 70 -34.29 7.47 22.42
C VAL A 70 -33.54 8.54 21.64
N LYS A 71 -32.19 8.44 21.64
CA LYS A 71 -31.31 9.35 20.91
C LYS A 71 -30.37 8.57 19.99
N SER A 72 -29.69 9.31 19.10
CA SER A 72 -28.68 8.76 18.22
C SER A 72 -27.64 7.96 18.99
N GLU A 73 -27.20 6.85 18.40
CA GLU A 73 -26.20 5.89 18.90
C GLU A 73 -26.62 5.11 20.17
N TYR A 74 -27.87 5.25 20.67
CA TYR A 74 -28.41 4.32 21.68
C TYR A 74 -28.44 2.91 21.12
N VAL A 75 -28.20 1.92 21.97
CA VAL A 75 -28.27 0.50 21.61
C VAL A 75 -29.65 -0.03 21.96
N LEU A 76 -30.36 -0.53 20.98
CA LEU A 76 -31.73 -1.02 21.14
C LEU A 76 -31.84 -2.51 20.81
N CYS A 77 -32.75 -3.17 21.52
CA CYS A 77 -33.36 -4.43 21.13
C CYS A 77 -34.83 -4.16 20.81
N VAL A 78 -35.27 -4.50 19.61
CA VAL A 78 -36.63 -4.28 19.13
C VAL A 78 -37.20 -5.62 18.68
N LYS A 79 -38.37 -6.01 19.24
CA LYS A 79 -39.16 -7.12 18.75
C LYS A 79 -40.41 -6.57 18.08
N GLY A 80 -40.74 -7.04 16.88
CA GLY A 80 -41.87 -6.51 16.13
C GLY A 80 -42.20 -7.30 14.86
N ASP A 81 -43.25 -6.88 14.17
CA ASP A 81 -43.71 -7.49 12.91
C ASP A 81 -43.17 -6.71 11.71
N VAL A 82 -42.65 -7.43 10.72
CA VAL A 82 -42.24 -6.84 9.44
C VAL A 82 -43.50 -6.47 8.62
N ARG A 83 -43.53 -5.24 8.13
CA ARG A 83 -44.59 -4.71 7.27
C ARG A 83 -44.01 -4.07 6.02
N GLU A 84 -44.78 -4.06 4.95
CA GLU A 84 -44.48 -3.24 3.76
C GLU A 84 -44.68 -1.76 4.10
N ARG A 85 -43.71 -0.91 3.71
CA ARG A 85 -43.77 0.54 3.95
C ARG A 85 -44.79 1.19 3.00
N GLU A 86 -45.54 2.13 3.52
CA GLU A 86 -46.40 2.99 2.70
C GLU A 86 -45.57 3.89 1.78
N SER A 87 -44.48 4.44 2.27
CA SER A 87 -43.52 5.25 1.51
C SER A 87 -42.20 4.52 1.39
N LYS A 88 -41.93 3.93 0.23
CA LYS A 88 -40.69 3.18 -0.04
C LYS A 88 -39.48 4.09 -0.15
N ASN A 89 -38.34 3.61 0.32
CA ASN A 89 -37.05 4.27 0.21
C ASN A 89 -36.07 3.45 -0.63
N ASN A 90 -35.89 3.82 -1.88
CA ASN A 90 -35.03 3.10 -2.82
C ASN A 90 -33.51 3.24 -2.54
N ASN A 91 -33.12 4.08 -1.57
CA ASN A 91 -31.70 4.32 -1.26
C ASN A 91 -31.10 3.27 -0.30
N ILE A 92 -31.91 2.41 0.30
CA ILE A 92 -31.46 1.33 1.18
C ILE A 92 -32.09 0.00 0.79
N PRO A 93 -31.37 -1.12 0.91
CA PRO A 93 -31.88 -2.45 0.51
C PRO A 93 -33.16 -2.90 1.24
N THR A 94 -33.37 -2.41 2.47
CA THR A 94 -34.54 -2.69 3.31
C THR A 94 -35.66 -1.65 3.15
N GLY A 95 -35.54 -0.74 2.19
CA GLY A 95 -36.41 0.43 2.08
C GLY A 95 -37.86 0.15 1.66
N GLU A 96 -38.19 -1.09 1.29
CA GLU A 96 -39.55 -1.52 1.01
C GLU A 96 -40.31 -1.99 2.26
N ILE A 97 -39.60 -2.23 3.36
CA ILE A 97 -40.17 -2.77 4.61
C ILE A 97 -39.86 -1.88 5.81
N GLU A 98 -40.66 -2.04 6.85
CA GLU A 98 -40.43 -1.51 8.17
C GLU A 98 -40.83 -2.55 9.22
N VAL A 99 -40.37 -2.37 10.47
CA VAL A 99 -40.76 -3.21 11.60
C VAL A 99 -41.63 -2.42 12.54
N ILE A 100 -42.88 -2.86 12.73
CA ILE A 100 -43.80 -2.31 13.75
C ILE A 100 -43.40 -2.88 15.10
N ALA A 101 -42.90 -2.04 15.99
CA ALA A 101 -42.40 -2.46 17.28
C ALA A 101 -43.54 -2.94 18.22
N LYS A 102 -43.35 -4.12 18.82
CA LYS A 102 -44.18 -4.69 19.88
C LYS A 102 -43.50 -4.62 21.24
N GLU A 103 -42.16 -4.64 21.25
CA GLU A 103 -41.33 -4.51 22.44
C GLU A 103 -40.08 -3.68 22.08
N LEU A 104 -39.72 -2.77 22.99
CA LEU A 104 -38.54 -1.92 22.87
C LEU A 104 -37.77 -1.95 24.20
N ILE A 105 -36.49 -2.37 24.09
CA ILE A 105 -35.57 -2.35 25.21
C ILE A 105 -34.39 -1.46 24.86
N VAL A 106 -34.12 -0.45 25.66
CA VAL A 106 -32.89 0.32 25.60
C VAL A 106 -31.81 -0.47 26.33
N LEU A 107 -30.89 -1.09 25.58
CA LEU A 107 -29.81 -1.90 26.13
C LEU A 107 -28.72 -1.02 26.74
N ASP A 108 -28.42 0.10 26.04
CA ASP A 108 -27.47 1.10 26.52
C ASP A 108 -27.79 2.48 25.95
N THR A 109 -27.37 3.52 26.65
CA THR A 109 -27.49 4.92 26.24
C THR A 109 -26.15 5.43 25.74
N ALA A 110 -26.16 6.51 24.96
CA ALA A 110 -24.95 7.10 24.43
C ALA A 110 -24.93 8.62 24.71
N ASN A 111 -23.74 9.16 24.91
CA ASN A 111 -23.51 10.60 24.82
C ASN A 111 -23.52 11.03 23.35
N VAL A 112 -23.58 12.35 23.11
CA VAL A 112 -23.46 12.89 21.77
C VAL A 112 -22.07 12.53 21.21
N PRO A 113 -22.00 11.79 20.06
CA PRO A 113 -20.72 11.39 19.50
C PRO A 113 -19.89 12.60 19.07
N PRO A 114 -18.54 12.56 19.22
CA PRO A 114 -17.66 13.63 18.78
C PRO A 114 -17.47 13.67 17.24
N ILE A 115 -17.95 12.66 16.54
CA ILE A 115 -17.96 12.55 15.07
C ILE A 115 -19.31 12.02 14.60
N TYR A 116 -19.74 12.39 13.41
CA TYR A 116 -20.95 11.83 12.81
C TYR A 116 -20.66 10.45 12.17
N ILE A 117 -21.58 9.49 12.35
CA ILE A 117 -21.44 8.14 11.79
C ILE A 117 -22.04 8.13 10.37
N LYS A 118 -21.35 8.82 9.46
CA LYS A 118 -21.68 8.88 8.02
C LYS A 118 -20.40 9.11 7.21
N ASP A 119 -20.38 8.64 5.96
CA ASP A 119 -19.17 8.63 5.13
C ASP A 119 -18.73 10.03 4.69
N ASP A 120 -19.67 10.99 4.60
CA ASP A 120 -19.44 12.41 4.25
C ASP A 120 -19.13 13.31 5.46
N ASP A 121 -18.72 12.72 6.60
CA ASP A 121 -18.30 13.47 7.78
C ASP A 121 -16.95 14.15 7.54
N ASN A 122 -16.87 15.47 7.85
CA ASN A 122 -15.68 16.31 7.70
C ASN A 122 -14.81 16.37 8.97
N ALA A 123 -14.93 15.39 9.88
CA ALA A 123 -14.12 15.36 11.08
C ALA A 123 -12.63 15.23 10.74
N GLN A 124 -11.79 15.99 11.47
CA GLN A 124 -10.34 15.93 11.31
C GLN A 124 -9.80 14.53 11.61
N GLU A 125 -8.76 14.13 10.90
CA GLU A 125 -8.14 12.80 11.04
C GLU A 125 -7.77 12.47 12.49
N ALA A 126 -7.20 13.40 13.22
CA ALA A 126 -6.82 13.20 14.63
C ALA A 126 -8.02 12.84 15.51
N VAL A 127 -9.19 13.45 15.28
CA VAL A 127 -10.43 13.13 16.02
C VAL A 127 -10.95 11.76 15.60
N ARG A 128 -10.94 11.44 14.32
CA ARG A 128 -11.32 10.11 13.79
C ARG A 128 -10.45 9.01 14.38
N LEU A 129 -9.12 9.19 14.46
CA LEU A 129 -8.19 8.23 15.04
C LEU A 129 -8.35 8.10 16.55
N LYS A 130 -8.58 9.20 17.28
CA LYS A 130 -8.84 9.17 18.71
C LYS A 130 -10.12 8.39 19.06
N TYR A 131 -11.17 8.57 18.26
CA TYR A 131 -12.45 7.88 18.43
C TYR A 131 -12.64 6.79 17.37
N ARG A 132 -11.59 6.04 17.06
CA ARG A 132 -11.56 5.08 15.96
C ARG A 132 -12.68 4.06 16.00
N TYR A 133 -13.10 3.61 17.18
CA TYR A 133 -14.24 2.71 17.36
C TYR A 133 -15.59 3.29 16.92
N LEU A 134 -15.74 4.62 16.92
CA LEU A 134 -16.89 5.29 16.31
C LEU A 134 -16.72 5.46 14.80
N ASP A 135 -15.53 5.85 14.36
CA ASP A 135 -15.21 5.99 12.93
C ASP A 135 -15.43 4.65 12.18
N LEU A 136 -15.07 3.52 12.81
CA LEU A 136 -15.31 2.17 12.29
C LEU A 136 -16.80 1.76 12.22
N ARG A 137 -17.74 2.56 12.74
CA ARG A 137 -19.18 2.37 12.52
C ARG A 137 -19.63 2.89 11.15
N LYS A 138 -18.79 3.67 10.44
CA LYS A 138 -19.10 4.21 9.11
C LYS A 138 -19.17 3.09 8.08
N PRO A 139 -20.18 3.09 7.19
CA PRO A 139 -20.37 2.02 6.21
C PRO A 139 -19.15 1.77 5.32
N LYS A 140 -18.49 2.81 4.82
CA LYS A 140 -17.28 2.71 3.99
C LYS A 140 -16.17 1.93 4.70
N LEU A 141 -15.83 2.30 5.93
CA LEU A 141 -14.75 1.64 6.68
C LEU A 141 -15.10 0.20 7.06
N GLN A 142 -16.36 -0.05 7.46
CA GLN A 142 -16.83 -1.42 7.70
C GLN A 142 -16.72 -2.29 6.45
N ASN A 143 -17.12 -1.74 5.29
CA ASN A 143 -17.01 -2.46 4.02
C ASN A 143 -15.56 -2.78 3.66
N ASN A 144 -14.63 -1.82 3.83
CA ASN A 144 -13.20 -2.03 3.59
C ASN A 144 -12.66 -3.19 4.44
N LEU A 145 -13.00 -3.25 5.73
CA LEU A 145 -12.57 -4.34 6.61
C LEU A 145 -13.22 -5.69 6.25
N LYS A 146 -14.49 -5.70 5.81
CA LYS A 146 -15.16 -6.92 5.31
C LYS A 146 -14.49 -7.41 4.02
N LEU A 147 -14.17 -6.51 3.10
CA LEU A 147 -13.44 -6.85 1.88
C LEU A 147 -12.05 -7.39 2.21
N ARG A 148 -11.34 -6.79 3.19
CA ARG A 148 -10.06 -7.32 3.67
C ARG A 148 -10.19 -8.76 4.20
N ALA A 149 -11.22 -9.03 5.00
CA ALA A 149 -11.48 -10.38 5.49
C ALA A 149 -11.79 -11.37 4.35
N LYS A 150 -12.59 -10.95 3.36
CA LYS A 150 -12.86 -11.74 2.14
C LYS A 150 -11.58 -11.99 1.34
N THR A 151 -10.75 -10.95 1.16
CA THR A 151 -9.47 -11.05 0.43
C THR A 151 -8.52 -12.03 1.12
N ASN A 152 -8.37 -11.97 2.46
CA ASN A 152 -7.57 -12.93 3.22
C ASN A 152 -8.04 -14.38 2.99
N LYS A 153 -9.36 -14.59 2.98
CA LYS A 153 -9.90 -15.93 2.69
C LYS A 153 -9.56 -16.39 1.28
N LEU A 154 -9.74 -15.53 0.27
CA LEU A 154 -9.43 -15.85 -1.13
C LEU A 154 -7.95 -16.17 -1.33
N ILE A 155 -7.05 -15.45 -0.65
CA ILE A 155 -5.60 -15.72 -0.66
C ILE A 155 -5.32 -17.10 -0.10
N ARG A 156 -5.87 -17.43 1.08
CA ARG A 156 -5.72 -18.76 1.69
C ARG A 156 -6.24 -19.86 0.79
N ASP A 157 -7.47 -19.73 0.30
CA ASP A 157 -8.08 -20.70 -0.60
C ASP A 157 -7.21 -20.95 -1.85
N TYR A 158 -6.66 -19.87 -2.45
CA TYR A 158 -5.80 -19.98 -3.63
C TYR A 158 -4.47 -20.67 -3.33
N LEU A 159 -3.80 -20.28 -2.24
CA LEU A 159 -2.50 -20.83 -1.89
C LEU A 159 -2.62 -22.30 -1.44
N ASP A 160 -3.66 -22.65 -0.68
CA ASP A 160 -3.96 -24.04 -0.30
C ASP A 160 -4.23 -24.91 -1.54
N GLU A 161 -5.04 -24.41 -2.51
CA GLU A 161 -5.30 -25.09 -3.79
C GLU A 161 -4.01 -25.32 -4.61
N ASN A 162 -2.98 -24.49 -4.39
CA ASN A 162 -1.66 -24.60 -5.04
C ASN A 162 -0.62 -25.33 -4.18
N GLY A 163 -1.02 -26.00 -3.10
CA GLY A 163 -0.18 -26.87 -2.27
C GLY A 163 0.73 -26.13 -1.29
N PHE A 164 0.40 -24.91 -0.92
CA PHE A 164 1.09 -24.17 0.13
C PHE A 164 0.58 -24.52 1.52
N TYR A 165 1.46 -24.45 2.50
CA TYR A 165 1.15 -24.56 3.92
C TYR A 165 1.26 -23.22 4.60
N GLU A 166 0.22 -22.81 5.37
CA GLU A 166 0.30 -21.63 6.24
C GLU A 166 1.08 -22.02 7.51
N ILE A 167 2.28 -21.46 7.68
CA ILE A 167 3.18 -21.78 8.78
C ILE A 167 3.57 -20.50 9.51
N GLU A 168 3.32 -20.45 10.84
CA GLU A 168 3.69 -19.32 11.67
C GLU A 168 5.20 -19.30 11.97
N THR A 169 5.78 -18.11 11.93
CA THR A 169 7.18 -17.84 12.31
C THR A 169 7.25 -16.98 13.56
N PRO A 170 8.37 -17.00 14.33
CA PRO A 170 8.47 -16.24 15.57
C PRO A 170 8.43 -14.73 15.35
N PHE A 171 7.76 -14.00 16.25
CA PHE A 171 7.88 -12.54 16.35
C PHE A 171 9.04 -12.10 17.26
N LEU A 172 9.42 -12.91 18.25
CA LEU A 172 10.56 -12.64 19.10
C LEU A 172 11.80 -13.26 18.46
N GLY A 173 12.38 -12.54 17.51
CA GLY A 173 13.54 -12.96 16.74
C GLY A 173 14.85 -12.33 17.22
N LYS A 174 15.93 -12.63 16.50
CA LYS A 174 17.22 -11.97 16.63
C LYS A 174 17.23 -10.73 15.72
N PRO A 175 17.87 -9.62 16.12
CA PRO A 175 18.06 -8.47 15.24
C PRO A 175 18.76 -8.86 13.93
N THR A 176 18.15 -8.51 12.80
CA THR A 176 18.69 -8.80 11.47
C THR A 176 18.67 -7.53 10.62
N PRO A 177 19.74 -7.21 9.89
CA PRO A 177 19.78 -6.03 9.04
C PRO A 177 19.03 -6.31 7.73
N GLU A 178 17.77 -5.87 7.64
CA GLU A 178 16.92 -5.97 6.43
C GLU A 178 16.58 -4.60 5.83
N GLY A 179 17.43 -3.58 6.07
CA GLY A 179 17.27 -2.24 5.48
C GLY A 179 16.58 -1.22 6.38
N ALA A 180 15.69 -1.63 7.30
CA ALA A 180 15.08 -0.74 8.29
C ALA A 180 15.71 -0.92 9.68
N ARG A 181 15.37 -0.02 10.62
CA ARG A 181 15.71 -0.23 12.04
C ARG A 181 14.72 -1.20 12.66
N ASP A 182 15.23 -2.06 13.57
CA ASP A 182 14.44 -3.02 14.31
C ASP A 182 13.76 -2.37 15.52
N TYR A 183 12.50 -2.79 15.82
CA TYR A 183 11.91 -2.59 17.13
C TYR A 183 12.47 -3.60 18.11
N LEU A 184 13.16 -3.13 19.17
CA LEU A 184 13.78 -3.98 20.18
C LEU A 184 12.85 -4.24 21.35
N VAL A 185 12.84 -5.49 21.82
CA VAL A 185 12.09 -5.94 23.00
C VAL A 185 13.08 -6.52 24.02
N ALA A 186 13.19 -5.88 25.18
CA ALA A 186 14.12 -6.32 26.23
C ALA A 186 13.71 -7.69 26.81
N SER A 187 14.70 -8.56 27.03
CA SER A 187 14.50 -9.85 27.69
C SER A 187 14.57 -9.70 29.21
N ARG A 188 13.51 -10.09 29.92
CA ARG A 188 13.50 -10.15 31.37
C ARG A 188 14.36 -11.30 31.92
N VAL A 189 14.45 -12.39 31.16
CA VAL A 189 15.12 -13.63 31.61
C VAL A 189 16.61 -13.62 31.31
N ASN A 190 17.00 -13.01 30.19
CA ASN A 190 18.38 -12.90 29.76
C ASN A 190 18.82 -11.44 29.90
N GLU A 191 19.57 -11.13 30.97
CA GLU A 191 20.05 -9.78 31.23
C GLU A 191 20.87 -9.23 30.05
N HIS A 192 20.73 -7.94 29.75
CA HIS A 192 21.44 -7.22 28.67
C HIS A 192 21.17 -7.77 27.25
N SER A 193 20.11 -8.58 27.09
CA SER A 193 19.75 -9.18 25.81
C SER A 193 18.39 -8.69 25.32
N PHE A 194 18.27 -8.56 24.01
CA PHE A 194 17.05 -8.07 23.36
C PHE A 194 16.59 -9.03 22.27
N TYR A 195 15.29 -9.18 22.15
CA TYR A 195 14.66 -9.66 20.94
C TYR A 195 14.44 -8.47 20.00
N ALA A 196 14.30 -8.76 18.72
CA ALA A 196 13.79 -7.81 17.72
C ALA A 196 12.48 -8.31 17.13
N LEU A 197 11.55 -7.39 16.86
CA LEU A 197 10.35 -7.70 16.09
C LEU A 197 10.74 -7.81 14.60
N PRO A 198 10.24 -8.82 13.86
CA PRO A 198 10.70 -9.12 12.51
C PRO A 198 10.28 -8.05 11.52
N GLN A 199 11.19 -7.62 10.67
CA GLN A 199 10.91 -6.76 9.51
C GLN A 199 10.19 -7.54 8.40
N SER A 200 10.51 -8.83 8.29
CA SER A 200 9.87 -9.85 7.47
C SER A 200 10.27 -11.25 7.98
N PRO A 201 9.58 -12.33 7.61
CA PRO A 201 9.99 -13.70 7.94
C PRO A 201 11.09 -14.25 7.02
N GLN A 202 11.92 -13.41 6.40
CA GLN A 202 12.85 -13.76 5.32
C GLN A 202 13.77 -14.95 5.63
N LEU A 203 14.44 -14.97 6.78
CA LEU A 203 15.34 -16.07 7.13
C LEU A 203 14.58 -17.35 7.48
N MET A 204 13.45 -17.20 8.18
CA MET A 204 12.64 -18.35 8.62
C MET A 204 12.00 -19.08 7.46
N LYS A 205 11.49 -18.37 6.45
CA LYS A 205 10.89 -19.03 5.28
C LYS A 205 11.92 -19.78 4.44
N GLN A 206 13.15 -19.28 4.32
CA GLN A 206 14.24 -20.00 3.66
C GLN A 206 14.63 -21.26 4.45
N LEU A 207 14.68 -21.20 5.79
CA LEU A 207 14.89 -22.39 6.62
C LEU A 207 13.77 -23.42 6.46
N LEU A 208 12.53 -22.99 6.24
CA LEU A 208 11.43 -23.92 5.92
C LEU A 208 11.63 -24.62 4.58
N MET A 209 12.20 -23.94 3.57
CA MET A 209 12.57 -24.58 2.31
C MET A 209 13.68 -25.65 2.52
N ILE A 210 14.70 -25.31 3.30
CA ILE A 210 15.78 -26.27 3.70
C ILE A 210 15.18 -27.44 4.50
N SER A 211 14.13 -27.19 5.27
CA SER A 211 13.40 -28.23 6.03
C SER A 211 12.50 -29.12 5.17
N GLY A 212 12.41 -28.88 3.86
CA GLY A 212 11.60 -29.68 2.94
C GLY A 212 10.10 -29.37 2.95
N MET A 213 9.70 -28.15 3.38
CA MET A 213 8.28 -27.74 3.35
C MET A 213 7.77 -27.39 1.95
N ASP A 214 8.64 -27.33 0.96
CA ASP A 214 8.41 -27.05 -0.46
C ASP A 214 7.64 -25.75 -0.77
N ARG A 215 6.50 -25.52 -0.15
CA ARG A 215 5.66 -24.34 -0.37
C ARG A 215 5.11 -23.81 0.94
N TYR A 216 5.53 -22.62 1.29
CA TYR A 216 5.15 -21.91 2.52
C TYR A 216 4.44 -20.61 2.18
N TYR A 217 3.45 -20.24 2.99
CA TYR A 217 2.97 -18.87 3.07
C TYR A 217 2.59 -18.48 4.50
N GLN A 218 2.49 -17.16 4.74
CA GLN A 218 1.98 -16.62 5.98
C GLN A 218 1.35 -15.23 5.72
N ILE A 219 0.19 -14.96 6.29
CA ILE A 219 -0.36 -13.60 6.41
C ILE A 219 0.14 -13.03 7.74
N VAL A 220 1.23 -12.29 7.71
CA VAL A 220 2.06 -11.98 8.87
C VAL A 220 2.19 -10.49 9.15
N LYS A 221 2.26 -10.12 10.45
CA LYS A 221 2.66 -8.77 10.87
C LYS A 221 4.17 -8.60 10.73
N CYS A 222 4.55 -7.46 10.13
CA CYS A 222 5.92 -6.99 9.98
C CYS A 222 6.07 -5.64 10.65
N PHE A 223 7.28 -5.34 11.12
CA PHE A 223 7.56 -4.16 11.93
C PHE A 223 8.81 -3.45 11.39
N ARG A 224 8.72 -2.14 11.14
CA ARG A 224 9.86 -1.34 10.67
C ARG A 224 9.85 0.02 11.34
N ASP A 225 10.93 0.36 12.01
CA ASP A 225 11.13 1.68 12.62
C ASP A 225 11.77 2.62 11.60
N GLU A 226 10.92 3.20 10.77
CA GLU A 226 11.29 4.10 9.68
C GLU A 226 10.49 5.41 9.77
N ASP A 227 10.96 6.43 9.06
CA ASP A 227 10.18 7.64 8.84
C ASP A 227 8.90 7.34 8.05
N LEU A 228 7.76 7.65 8.65
CA LEU A 228 6.47 7.31 8.08
C LEU A 228 6.05 8.29 6.98
N ARG A 229 5.64 7.75 5.84
CA ARG A 229 4.98 8.46 4.74
C ARG A 229 3.49 8.14 4.72
N ALA A 230 2.73 8.83 3.87
CA ALA A 230 1.27 8.68 3.79
C ALA A 230 0.77 7.23 3.59
N ASN A 231 1.56 6.38 2.93
CA ASN A 231 1.27 4.98 2.62
C ASN A 231 2.15 3.97 3.37
N ARG A 232 2.75 4.38 4.52
CA ARG A 232 3.57 3.51 5.39
C ARG A 232 3.03 3.51 6.82
N GLN A 233 3.20 2.38 7.49
CA GLN A 233 2.88 2.17 8.90
C GLN A 233 4.06 1.47 9.58
N PRO A 234 4.32 1.73 10.88
CA PRO A 234 5.43 1.07 11.59
C PRO A 234 5.17 -0.42 11.81
N GLU A 235 3.92 -0.81 11.80
CA GLU A 235 3.45 -2.18 11.78
C GLU A 235 2.47 -2.37 10.61
N PHE A 236 2.72 -3.35 9.76
CA PHE A 236 1.93 -3.61 8.57
C PHE A 236 1.76 -5.12 8.36
N THR A 237 0.95 -5.51 7.39
CA THR A 237 0.72 -6.92 7.11
C THR A 237 1.30 -7.29 5.75
N GLN A 238 2.04 -8.39 5.67
CA GLN A 238 2.47 -9.00 4.43
C GLN A 238 1.70 -10.31 4.18
N VAL A 239 1.47 -10.62 2.91
CA VAL A 239 1.25 -11.99 2.45
C VAL A 239 2.60 -12.45 1.94
N ASP A 240 3.29 -13.22 2.75
CA ASP A 240 4.64 -13.71 2.47
C ASP A 240 4.59 -15.16 2.01
N MET A 241 5.37 -15.50 0.99
CA MET A 241 5.42 -16.85 0.42
C MET A 241 6.80 -17.23 -0.06
N GLU A 242 7.09 -18.56 -0.04
CA GLU A 242 8.34 -19.12 -0.53
C GLU A 242 8.08 -20.50 -1.14
N MET A 243 8.81 -20.85 -2.20
CA MET A 243 8.69 -22.12 -2.93
C MET A 243 10.07 -22.71 -3.23
N SER A 244 10.20 -24.03 -3.13
CA SER A 244 11.39 -24.79 -3.53
C SER A 244 11.28 -25.25 -4.98
N PHE A 245 12.46 -25.48 -5.60
CA PHE A 245 12.62 -26.03 -6.97
C PHE A 245 11.95 -25.18 -8.04
N VAL A 246 12.12 -23.86 -7.96
CA VAL A 246 11.52 -22.86 -8.86
C VAL A 246 12.55 -21.86 -9.36
N ASP A 247 12.22 -21.20 -10.47
CA ASP A 247 12.88 -20.00 -10.96
C ASP A 247 11.88 -18.82 -11.00
N GLN A 248 12.33 -17.66 -11.46
CA GLN A 248 11.57 -16.39 -11.48
C GLN A 248 10.19 -16.55 -12.14
N GLU A 249 10.12 -17.17 -13.31
CA GLU A 249 8.87 -17.32 -14.08
C GLU A 249 7.85 -18.21 -13.35
N ASP A 250 8.30 -19.22 -12.60
CA ASP A 250 7.39 -20.05 -11.79
C ASP A 250 6.71 -19.23 -10.70
N VAL A 251 7.50 -18.40 -9.98
CA VAL A 251 6.96 -17.53 -8.93
C VAL A 251 6.04 -16.47 -9.52
N MET A 252 6.45 -15.81 -10.61
CA MET A 252 5.64 -14.77 -11.25
C MET A 252 4.34 -15.34 -11.79
N THR A 253 4.35 -16.50 -12.47
CA THR A 253 3.16 -17.14 -13.02
C THR A 253 2.15 -17.53 -11.95
N LEU A 254 2.59 -18.10 -10.82
CA LEU A 254 1.71 -18.40 -9.70
C LEU A 254 1.02 -17.12 -9.18
N ASN A 255 1.80 -16.06 -9.02
CA ASN A 255 1.30 -14.79 -8.47
C ASN A 255 0.38 -14.04 -9.45
N GLU A 256 0.56 -14.19 -10.76
CA GLU A 256 -0.40 -13.69 -11.75
C GLU A 256 -1.77 -14.34 -11.59
N GLY A 257 -1.82 -15.63 -11.33
CA GLY A 257 -3.06 -16.36 -11.04
C GLY A 257 -3.75 -15.83 -9.77
N LEU A 258 -2.98 -15.54 -8.72
CA LEU A 258 -3.50 -14.95 -7.49
C LEU A 258 -4.11 -13.55 -7.75
N ILE A 259 -3.39 -12.66 -8.40
CA ILE A 259 -3.86 -11.30 -8.72
C ILE A 259 -5.11 -11.36 -9.58
N LYS A 260 -5.12 -12.19 -10.62
CA LYS A 260 -6.29 -12.40 -11.48
C LYS A 260 -7.51 -12.85 -10.68
N LYS A 261 -7.36 -13.85 -9.78
CA LYS A 261 -8.44 -14.33 -8.90
C LYS A 261 -8.96 -13.22 -7.97
N LEU A 262 -8.07 -12.45 -7.32
CA LEU A 262 -8.45 -11.39 -6.40
C LEU A 262 -9.22 -10.25 -7.10
N PHE A 263 -8.72 -9.75 -8.22
CA PHE A 263 -9.39 -8.67 -8.95
C PHE A 263 -10.73 -9.13 -9.54
N LYS A 264 -10.82 -10.35 -10.04
CA LYS A 264 -12.08 -10.94 -10.51
C LYS A 264 -13.12 -11.03 -9.41
N GLU A 265 -12.77 -11.57 -8.24
CA GLU A 265 -13.69 -11.85 -7.14
C GLU A 265 -14.07 -10.61 -6.30
N ILE A 266 -13.22 -9.60 -6.27
CA ILE A 266 -13.43 -8.39 -5.46
C ILE A 266 -13.93 -7.22 -6.30
N ARG A 267 -13.33 -7.00 -7.48
CA ARG A 267 -13.64 -5.86 -8.38
C ARG A 267 -14.48 -6.25 -9.59
N GLY A 268 -14.60 -7.54 -9.91
CA GLY A 268 -15.24 -8.00 -11.14
C GLY A 268 -14.39 -7.76 -12.40
N ILE A 269 -13.11 -7.42 -12.24
CA ILE A 269 -12.18 -7.08 -13.32
C ILE A 269 -11.32 -8.30 -13.65
N ASP A 270 -11.20 -8.63 -14.94
CA ASP A 270 -10.36 -9.71 -15.43
C ASP A 270 -8.99 -9.15 -15.84
N ILE A 271 -7.95 -9.44 -15.06
CA ILE A 271 -6.59 -9.00 -15.34
C ILE A 271 -5.98 -9.90 -16.43
N PRO A 272 -5.49 -9.33 -17.54
CA PRO A 272 -4.86 -10.09 -18.59
C PRO A 272 -3.54 -10.71 -18.12
N THR A 273 -3.33 -11.98 -18.48
CA THR A 273 -2.10 -12.72 -18.19
C THR A 273 -1.59 -13.38 -19.47
N PRO A 274 -0.25 -13.51 -19.67
CA PRO A 274 0.81 -13.11 -18.75
C PRO A 274 0.93 -11.59 -18.61
N ILE A 275 1.26 -11.12 -17.40
CA ILE A 275 1.53 -9.70 -17.13
C ILE A 275 2.85 -9.32 -17.83
N LYS A 276 2.92 -8.09 -18.34
CA LYS A 276 4.12 -7.57 -19.04
C LYS A 276 5.35 -7.63 -18.11
N ARG A 277 6.51 -8.05 -18.68
CA ARG A 277 7.83 -7.93 -18.04
C ARG A 277 8.52 -6.69 -18.60
N MET A 278 9.17 -5.93 -17.72
CA MET A 278 9.99 -4.76 -18.06
C MET A 278 11.26 -4.85 -17.21
N THR A 279 12.42 -4.65 -17.83
CA THR A 279 13.66 -4.61 -17.03
C THR A 279 13.74 -3.34 -16.21
N TYR A 280 14.46 -3.37 -15.10
CA TYR A 280 14.74 -2.18 -14.29
C TYR A 280 15.38 -1.07 -15.15
N ALA A 281 16.34 -1.42 -16.00
CA ALA A 281 16.99 -0.46 -16.90
C ALA A 281 15.98 0.19 -17.86
N GLU A 282 15.05 -0.58 -18.43
CA GLU A 282 13.98 -0.05 -19.29
C GLU A 282 13.03 0.87 -18.50
N ALA A 283 12.65 0.48 -17.29
CA ALA A 283 11.77 1.28 -16.44
C ALA A 283 12.41 2.63 -16.07
N MET A 284 13.68 2.62 -15.69
CA MET A 284 14.44 3.85 -15.42
C MET A 284 14.59 4.72 -16.66
N GLU A 285 14.94 4.13 -17.81
CA GLU A 285 15.14 4.88 -19.07
C GLU A 285 13.85 5.55 -19.54
N ARG A 286 12.70 4.85 -19.48
CA ARG A 286 11.42 5.33 -20.03
C ARG A 286 10.58 6.11 -19.02
N TYR A 287 10.70 5.83 -17.72
CA TYR A 287 9.79 6.41 -16.71
C TYR A 287 10.50 7.09 -15.55
N GLY A 288 11.83 6.92 -15.44
CA GLY A 288 12.64 7.50 -14.37
C GLY A 288 12.38 6.89 -12.98
N CYS A 289 11.76 5.70 -12.93
CA CYS A 289 11.51 4.98 -11.67
C CYS A 289 11.26 3.49 -11.92
N ASP A 290 11.48 2.70 -10.87
CA ASP A 290 11.24 1.26 -10.81
C ASP A 290 9.75 0.87 -10.61
N LYS A 291 8.87 1.83 -10.48
CA LYS A 291 7.41 1.64 -10.28
C LYS A 291 6.60 2.60 -11.15
N PRO A 292 6.62 2.37 -12.48
CA PRO A 292 5.95 3.25 -13.42
C PRO A 292 4.42 3.12 -13.36
N ASP A 293 3.73 4.25 -13.47
CA ASP A 293 2.31 4.26 -13.80
C ASP A 293 2.16 4.20 -15.32
N LEU A 294 1.60 3.11 -15.83
CA LEU A 294 1.48 2.84 -17.27
C LEU A 294 0.14 3.30 -17.87
N ARG A 295 -0.76 3.87 -17.07
CA ARG A 295 -2.09 4.31 -17.52
C ARG A 295 -2.07 5.52 -18.46
N PHE A 296 -0.93 6.17 -18.58
CA PHE A 296 -0.73 7.35 -19.44
C PHE A 296 0.68 7.37 -20.02
N GLY A 297 0.89 8.19 -21.07
CA GLY A 297 2.16 8.35 -21.77
C GLY A 297 3.18 9.22 -21.04
N PHE A 298 3.78 10.16 -21.76
CA PHE A 298 4.84 11.10 -21.32
C PHE A 298 6.12 10.37 -20.89
N GLU A 299 6.59 9.44 -21.73
CA GLU A 299 7.85 8.73 -21.50
C GLU A 299 9.03 9.69 -21.52
N LEU A 300 10.04 9.41 -20.70
CA LEU A 300 11.30 10.12 -20.71
C LEU A 300 12.04 9.83 -22.01
N LYS A 301 12.66 10.87 -22.57
CA LYS A 301 13.58 10.76 -23.72
C LYS A 301 14.95 11.28 -23.30
N ASN A 302 15.98 10.49 -23.57
CA ASN A 302 17.36 10.89 -23.35
C ASN A 302 17.84 11.71 -24.55
N ILE A 303 18.17 12.97 -24.31
CA ILE A 303 18.64 13.91 -25.33
C ILE A 303 20.10 14.34 -25.11
N THR A 304 20.81 13.67 -24.19
CA THR A 304 22.19 14.01 -23.81
C THR A 304 23.11 14.11 -25.01
N GLU A 305 23.07 13.14 -25.93
CA GLU A 305 23.91 13.11 -27.12
C GLU A 305 23.58 14.25 -28.13
N LEU A 306 22.31 14.71 -28.15
CA LEU A 306 21.90 15.82 -29.06
C LEU A 306 22.45 17.17 -28.60
N VAL A 307 22.77 17.30 -27.31
CA VAL A 307 23.16 18.59 -26.71
C VAL A 307 24.52 18.57 -26.01
N LYS A 308 25.33 17.51 -26.22
CA LYS A 308 26.62 17.34 -25.54
C LYS A 308 27.63 18.43 -25.87
N ASP A 309 27.58 18.96 -27.09
CA ASP A 309 28.47 19.98 -27.59
C ASP A 309 27.85 21.39 -27.53
N SER A 310 26.70 21.55 -26.86
CA SER A 310 25.96 22.80 -26.74
C SER A 310 26.77 23.89 -26.04
N GLU A 311 26.63 25.13 -26.48
CA GLU A 311 27.15 26.29 -25.76
C GLU A 311 26.43 26.53 -24.42
N PHE A 312 25.26 25.93 -24.23
CA PHE A 312 24.55 25.98 -22.97
C PHE A 312 25.21 25.07 -21.92
N LYS A 313 26.07 25.65 -21.10
CA LYS A 313 26.89 24.93 -20.12
C LYS A 313 26.11 24.00 -19.19
N VAL A 314 24.84 24.27 -18.93
CA VAL A 314 23.99 23.37 -18.11
C VAL A 314 23.83 22.02 -18.81
N PHE A 315 23.71 21.99 -20.13
CA PHE A 315 23.58 20.78 -20.92
C PHE A 315 24.94 20.11 -21.17
N SER A 316 25.92 20.86 -21.69
CA SER A 316 27.22 20.29 -22.02
C SER A 316 28.02 19.81 -20.79
N SER A 317 27.69 20.27 -19.58
CA SER A 317 28.27 19.73 -18.34
C SER A 317 27.72 18.35 -17.92
N CYS A 318 26.69 17.83 -18.61
CA CYS A 318 26.12 16.52 -18.36
C CYS A 318 26.72 15.42 -19.26
N ASN A 319 27.93 15.59 -19.73
CA ASN A 319 28.64 14.64 -20.59
C ASN A 319 29.48 13.63 -19.77
N ASP A 320 28.88 13.02 -18.77
CA ASP A 320 29.50 12.03 -17.89
C ASP A 320 28.46 10.94 -17.56
N LYS A 321 28.89 9.70 -17.29
CA LYS A 321 28.00 8.54 -17.08
C LYS A 321 26.98 8.72 -15.97
N ASN A 322 27.24 9.58 -15.00
CA ASN A 322 26.39 9.81 -13.84
C ASN A 322 25.43 11.00 -14.02
N LYS A 323 25.45 11.65 -15.19
CA LYS A 323 24.62 12.80 -15.53
C LYS A 323 23.93 12.59 -16.85
N SER A 324 22.79 13.22 -17.02
CA SER A 324 22.06 13.21 -18.29
C SER A 324 21.23 14.47 -18.50
N VAL A 325 20.90 14.71 -19.75
CA VAL A 325 19.86 15.65 -20.16
C VAL A 325 18.69 14.84 -20.70
N ARG A 326 17.56 14.90 -20.00
CA ARG A 326 16.37 14.16 -20.37
C ARG A 326 15.15 15.06 -20.39
N CYS A 327 14.14 14.65 -21.12
CA CYS A 327 12.92 15.41 -21.24
C CYS A 327 11.68 14.52 -21.26
N ILE A 328 10.53 15.15 -21.04
CA ILE A 328 9.20 14.59 -21.32
C ILE A 328 8.49 15.56 -22.26
N ASN A 329 7.72 15.04 -23.21
CA ASN A 329 6.83 15.81 -24.07
C ASN A 329 5.38 15.52 -23.71
N ILE A 330 4.57 16.58 -23.51
CA ILE A 330 3.15 16.43 -23.20
C ILE A 330 2.23 16.70 -24.41
N GLY A 331 2.83 16.80 -25.60
CA GLY A 331 2.09 16.88 -26.86
C GLY A 331 1.08 18.02 -26.92
N ASN A 332 -0.08 17.74 -27.46
CA ASN A 332 -1.18 18.68 -27.67
C ASN A 332 -1.81 19.27 -26.39
N TYR A 333 -1.30 18.89 -25.21
CA TYR A 333 -1.72 19.50 -23.94
C TYR A 333 -0.98 20.81 -23.62
N GLU A 334 -0.12 21.30 -24.52
CA GLU A 334 0.69 22.51 -24.33
C GLU A 334 -0.15 23.76 -24.03
N SER A 335 -1.36 23.85 -24.59
CA SER A 335 -2.29 24.98 -24.38
C SER A 335 -2.82 25.07 -22.95
N GLU A 336 -2.88 23.96 -22.23
CA GLU A 336 -3.32 23.88 -20.83
C GLU A 336 -2.31 24.53 -19.86
N TYR A 337 -1.06 24.74 -20.29
CA TYR A 337 0.01 25.24 -19.44
C TYR A 337 0.39 26.68 -19.74
N SER A 338 -0.23 27.63 -19.03
CA SER A 338 0.22 29.03 -19.02
C SER A 338 1.62 29.16 -18.39
N ARG A 339 2.31 30.27 -18.64
CA ARG A 339 3.61 30.57 -18.01
C ARG A 339 3.58 30.39 -16.49
N LYS A 340 2.54 30.88 -15.84
CA LYS A 340 2.36 30.76 -14.37
C LYS A 340 2.24 29.29 -13.93
N LYS A 341 1.61 28.43 -14.72
CA LYS A 341 1.53 26.98 -14.41
C LYS A 341 2.92 26.35 -14.58
N ILE A 342 3.68 26.70 -15.61
CA ILE A 342 5.06 26.21 -15.80
C ILE A 342 5.97 26.64 -14.65
N ASP A 343 5.89 27.90 -14.19
CA ASP A 343 6.66 28.40 -13.05
C ASP A 343 6.33 27.62 -11.74
N LYS A 344 5.11 27.09 -11.59
CA LYS A 344 4.75 26.18 -10.48
C LYS A 344 5.39 24.79 -10.64
N LEU A 345 5.45 24.27 -11.87
CA LEU A 345 6.13 22.99 -12.13
C LEU A 345 7.63 23.10 -11.88
N GLU A 346 8.26 24.25 -12.22
CA GLU A 346 9.67 24.50 -11.87
C GLU A 346 9.90 24.46 -10.35
N LYS A 347 9.01 25.06 -9.56
CA LYS A 347 9.10 24.99 -8.09
C LYS A 347 8.95 23.57 -7.59
N PHE A 348 8.05 22.80 -8.17
CA PHE A 348 7.80 21.41 -7.81
C PHE A 348 9.02 20.53 -8.06
N VAL A 349 9.67 20.60 -9.23
CA VAL A 349 10.84 19.77 -9.50
C VAL A 349 12.06 20.14 -8.62
N LYS A 350 12.11 21.36 -8.07
CA LYS A 350 13.14 21.76 -7.10
C LYS A 350 13.05 21.00 -5.79
N GLU A 351 11.87 20.50 -5.42
CA GLU A 351 11.68 19.63 -4.26
C GLU A 351 12.40 18.28 -4.42
N TYR A 352 12.72 17.90 -5.68
CA TYR A 352 13.48 16.71 -6.05
C TYR A 352 14.96 17.00 -6.34
N GLY A 353 15.47 18.16 -5.94
CA GLY A 353 16.88 18.56 -6.10
C GLY A 353 17.22 19.23 -7.43
N ALA A 354 16.28 19.36 -8.37
CA ALA A 354 16.54 20.03 -9.63
C ALA A 354 16.81 21.53 -9.44
N LYS A 355 17.80 22.09 -10.17
CA LYS A 355 18.18 23.51 -10.09
C LYS A 355 17.23 24.43 -10.85
N GLY A 356 16.52 23.89 -11.85
CA GLY A 356 15.57 24.60 -12.69
C GLY A 356 14.86 23.64 -13.64
N LEU A 357 13.87 24.15 -14.38
CA LEU A 357 13.14 23.41 -15.40
C LEU A 357 13.20 24.18 -16.72
N SER A 358 13.92 23.64 -17.70
CA SER A 358 13.90 24.18 -19.06
C SER A 358 12.68 23.67 -19.81
N TRP A 359 12.17 24.46 -20.74
CA TRP A 359 11.03 24.06 -21.55
C TRP A 359 11.09 24.61 -22.97
N ILE A 360 10.52 23.86 -23.91
CA ILE A 360 10.29 24.23 -25.31
C ILE A 360 8.81 24.00 -25.61
N ARG A 361 8.15 25.00 -26.18
CA ARG A 361 6.77 24.92 -26.66
C ARG A 361 6.74 25.07 -28.17
N VAL A 362 6.01 24.20 -28.83
CA VAL A 362 5.64 24.33 -30.25
C VAL A 362 4.12 24.47 -30.31
N HIS A 363 3.65 25.57 -30.92
CA HIS A 363 2.21 25.82 -31.09
C HIS A 363 2.02 26.41 -32.51
N ASP A 364 1.23 25.71 -33.33
CA ASP A 364 0.98 26.07 -34.74
C ASP A 364 2.27 26.42 -35.55
N GLY A 365 3.35 25.68 -35.27
CA GLY A 365 4.66 25.88 -35.89
C GLY A 365 5.51 27.00 -35.28
N GLU A 366 4.99 27.77 -34.32
CA GLU A 366 5.78 28.76 -33.59
C GLU A 366 6.49 28.12 -32.39
N ILE A 367 7.81 28.42 -32.25
CA ILE A 367 8.66 27.91 -31.19
C ILE A 367 8.91 28.99 -30.12
N GLN A 368 8.46 28.69 -28.89
CA GLN A 368 8.78 29.46 -27.69
C GLN A 368 9.59 28.61 -26.71
N SER A 369 10.59 29.17 -26.04
CA SER A 369 11.44 28.43 -25.14
C SER A 369 12.04 29.31 -24.05
N SER A 370 12.22 28.73 -22.83
CA SER A 370 12.99 29.39 -21.76
C SER A 370 14.48 29.51 -22.05
N ILE A 371 14.99 28.69 -22.95
CA ILE A 371 16.43 28.56 -23.27
C ILE A 371 16.76 28.89 -24.72
N LYS A 372 15.85 29.52 -25.48
CA LYS A 372 16.00 29.83 -26.91
C LYS A 372 17.32 30.57 -27.25
N LYS A 373 17.81 31.45 -26.38
CA LYS A 373 19.04 32.21 -26.58
C LYS A 373 20.35 31.45 -26.29
N PHE A 374 20.24 30.24 -25.80
CA PHE A 374 21.38 29.40 -25.43
C PHE A 374 21.56 28.20 -26.35
N LEU A 375 20.54 27.86 -27.16
CA LEU A 375 20.56 26.75 -28.09
C LEU A 375 20.57 27.28 -29.52
N SER A 376 21.27 26.58 -30.41
CA SER A 376 21.16 26.78 -31.84
C SER A 376 19.81 26.33 -32.38
N ASP A 377 19.40 26.83 -33.56
CA ASP A 377 18.16 26.35 -34.20
C ASP A 377 18.23 24.85 -34.54
N GLU A 378 19.43 24.33 -34.86
CA GLU A 378 19.68 22.93 -35.15
C GLU A 378 19.45 22.03 -33.90
N GLU A 379 20.02 22.42 -32.76
CA GLU A 379 19.81 21.72 -31.47
C GLU A 379 18.33 21.75 -31.08
N MET A 380 17.68 22.91 -31.18
CA MET A 380 16.26 23.07 -30.87
C MET A 380 15.39 22.16 -31.73
N ASN A 381 15.62 22.15 -33.05
CA ASN A 381 14.87 21.30 -33.97
C ASN A 381 15.15 19.81 -33.71
N SER A 382 16.41 19.44 -33.41
CA SER A 382 16.78 18.05 -33.08
C SER A 382 16.04 17.54 -31.82
N ILE A 383 15.92 18.37 -30.78
CA ILE A 383 15.15 18.04 -29.57
C ILE A 383 13.68 17.85 -29.93
N ILE A 384 13.08 18.79 -30.68
CA ILE A 384 11.66 18.71 -31.05
C ILE A 384 11.39 17.45 -31.87
N GLU A 385 12.18 17.17 -32.91
CA GLU A 385 11.99 16.01 -33.79
C GLU A 385 12.20 14.68 -33.03
N SER A 386 13.19 14.61 -32.12
CA SER A 386 13.44 13.39 -31.30
C SER A 386 12.32 13.05 -30.35
N THR A 387 11.48 14.01 -29.97
CA THR A 387 10.39 13.88 -29.03
C THR A 387 9.01 14.00 -29.66
N LYS A 388 8.95 14.18 -31.00
CA LYS A 388 7.71 14.44 -31.70
C LYS A 388 6.74 13.27 -31.65
N GLU A 389 5.58 13.52 -31.08
CA GLU A 389 4.44 12.59 -31.03
C GLU A 389 3.20 13.23 -31.68
N ASP A 390 3.10 14.57 -31.62
CA ASP A 390 1.97 15.40 -32.08
C ASP A 390 2.48 16.59 -32.92
N GLU A 391 1.56 17.36 -33.51
CA GLU A 391 1.88 18.61 -34.24
C GLU A 391 2.32 19.72 -33.27
N ASN A 392 1.67 19.80 -32.11
CA ASN A 392 2.02 20.72 -31.04
C ASN A 392 2.81 19.99 -29.95
N ALA A 393 3.60 20.71 -29.16
CA ALA A 393 4.42 20.13 -28.12
C ALA A 393 4.66 21.09 -26.94
N LEU A 394 4.76 20.55 -25.75
CA LEU A 394 5.42 21.21 -24.63
C LEU A 394 6.40 20.22 -23.98
N ILE A 395 7.67 20.49 -24.21
CA ILE A 395 8.78 19.64 -23.80
C ILE A 395 9.37 20.24 -22.52
N PHE A 396 9.41 19.47 -21.45
CA PHE A 396 10.08 19.81 -20.19
C PHE A 396 11.41 19.08 -20.10
N ILE A 397 12.49 19.79 -19.77
CA ILE A 397 13.86 19.28 -19.80
C ILE A 397 14.52 19.49 -18.44
N LEU A 398 15.14 18.43 -17.91
CA LEU A 398 16.05 18.48 -16.76
C LEU A 398 17.45 18.04 -17.18
N ALA A 399 18.46 18.63 -16.53
CA ALA A 399 19.88 18.36 -16.76
C ALA A 399 20.62 18.43 -15.41
N ASP A 400 21.04 17.29 -14.89
CA ASP A 400 21.79 17.15 -13.62
C ASP A 400 22.32 15.71 -13.46
N LYS A 401 22.67 15.30 -12.23
CA LYS A 401 22.90 13.88 -11.87
C LYS A 401 21.67 13.03 -12.26
N ASN A 402 21.92 11.79 -12.66
CA ASN A 402 20.85 10.89 -13.13
C ASN A 402 19.72 10.75 -12.11
N ASP A 403 20.01 10.60 -10.82
CA ASP A 403 19.00 10.45 -9.78
C ASP A 403 18.06 11.66 -9.68
N ILE A 404 18.62 12.87 -9.77
CA ILE A 404 17.84 14.12 -9.78
C ILE A 404 16.95 14.19 -11.02
N VAL A 405 17.50 13.85 -12.19
CA VAL A 405 16.77 13.89 -13.47
C VAL A 405 15.65 12.86 -13.49
N PHE A 406 15.94 11.62 -13.11
CA PHE A 406 14.95 10.54 -13.04
C PHE A 406 13.83 10.85 -12.05
N ASN A 407 14.17 11.13 -10.79
CA ASN A 407 13.19 11.46 -9.76
C ASN A 407 12.36 12.69 -10.12
N GLY A 408 13.00 13.74 -10.62
CA GLY A 408 12.33 14.99 -11.01
C GLY A 408 11.35 14.80 -12.18
N LEU A 409 11.77 14.13 -13.26
CA LEU A 409 10.91 13.90 -14.43
C LEU A 409 9.81 12.87 -14.15
N SER A 410 10.10 11.81 -13.39
CA SER A 410 9.09 10.84 -12.97
C SER A 410 7.98 11.49 -12.13
N ALA A 411 8.37 12.30 -11.14
CA ALA A 411 7.42 13.05 -10.33
C ALA A 411 6.63 14.07 -11.17
N LEU A 412 7.30 14.78 -12.08
CA LEU A 412 6.67 15.75 -12.98
C LEU A 412 5.64 15.09 -13.91
N ARG A 413 6.00 13.95 -14.51
CA ARG A 413 5.14 13.13 -15.36
C ARG A 413 3.83 12.76 -14.62
N ASN A 414 3.95 12.21 -13.42
CA ASN A 414 2.81 11.82 -12.59
C ASN A 414 1.95 13.02 -12.16
N LYS A 415 2.60 14.14 -11.81
CA LYS A 415 1.89 15.36 -11.45
C LYS A 415 1.07 15.92 -12.62
N ILE A 416 1.67 16.00 -13.81
CA ILE A 416 1.00 16.50 -15.02
C ILE A 416 -0.22 15.61 -15.34
N ALA A 417 -0.05 14.29 -15.34
CA ALA A 417 -1.15 13.36 -15.61
C ALA A 417 -2.33 13.52 -14.64
N ARG A 418 -2.05 13.73 -13.35
CA ARG A 418 -3.08 14.00 -12.33
C ARG A 418 -3.74 15.37 -12.52
N ASP A 419 -2.95 16.43 -12.73
CA ASP A 419 -3.46 17.80 -12.94
C ASP A 419 -4.39 17.89 -14.15
N MET A 420 -4.21 17.00 -15.13
CA MET A 420 -4.98 16.92 -16.37
C MET A 420 -6.07 15.85 -16.36
N ASN A 421 -6.26 15.15 -15.24
CA ASN A 421 -7.23 14.07 -15.11
C ASN A 421 -7.07 12.95 -16.17
N LEU A 422 -5.84 12.63 -16.56
CA LEU A 422 -5.55 11.55 -17.51
C LEU A 422 -5.54 10.16 -16.85
N VAL A 423 -5.56 10.13 -15.52
CA VAL A 423 -5.49 8.90 -14.73
C VAL A 423 -6.89 8.40 -14.47
N ASP A 424 -7.26 7.27 -15.08
CA ASP A 424 -8.47 6.55 -14.75
C ASP A 424 -8.22 5.62 -13.55
N ASN A 425 -8.94 5.85 -12.45
CA ASN A 425 -8.81 5.09 -11.21
C ASN A 425 -9.47 3.70 -11.26
N ASP A 426 -10.29 3.42 -12.28
CA ASP A 426 -10.91 2.11 -12.49
C ASP A 426 -10.11 1.23 -13.47
N THR A 427 -9.01 1.75 -14.03
CA THR A 427 -8.05 1.01 -14.86
C THR A 427 -6.86 0.54 -14.02
N PHE A 428 -6.48 -0.73 -14.20
CA PHE A 428 -5.38 -1.37 -13.47
C PHE A 428 -4.35 -1.92 -14.46
N GLU A 429 -3.21 -1.23 -14.55
CA GLU A 429 -2.09 -1.61 -15.41
C GLU A 429 -0.99 -2.24 -14.55
N PHE A 430 -0.80 -3.55 -14.76
CA PHE A 430 0.22 -4.33 -14.06
C PHE A 430 1.47 -4.49 -14.91
N VAL A 431 2.62 -4.50 -14.24
CA VAL A 431 3.91 -4.81 -14.85
C VAL A 431 4.82 -5.48 -13.82
N TRP A 432 5.56 -6.48 -14.27
CA TRP A 432 6.70 -7.01 -13.53
C TRP A 432 7.93 -6.20 -13.88
N ILE A 433 8.60 -5.67 -12.87
CA ILE A 433 9.95 -5.12 -13.03
C ILE A 433 10.94 -6.21 -12.66
N VAL A 434 11.87 -6.48 -13.56
CA VAL A 434 12.85 -7.57 -13.44
C VAL A 434 14.27 -7.06 -13.70
N ASP A 435 15.26 -7.91 -13.46
CA ASP A 435 16.67 -7.57 -13.75
C ASP A 435 17.18 -6.34 -13.02
N PHE A 436 16.79 -6.22 -11.74
CA PHE A 436 17.30 -5.17 -10.86
C PHE A 436 18.83 -5.25 -10.72
N PRO A 437 19.53 -4.14 -10.45
CA PRO A 437 20.89 -4.19 -9.95
C PRO A 437 20.95 -5.03 -8.65
N LEU A 438 21.99 -5.84 -8.48
CA LEU A 438 22.19 -6.59 -7.24
C LEU A 438 22.65 -5.68 -6.10
N PHE A 439 23.38 -4.65 -6.45
CA PHE A 439 23.99 -3.68 -5.53
C PHE A 439 23.57 -2.26 -5.88
N GLU A 440 23.50 -1.42 -4.86
CA GLU A 440 23.44 0.03 -4.98
C GLU A 440 24.59 0.65 -4.17
N PHE A 441 25.05 1.83 -4.58
CA PHE A 441 26.12 2.53 -3.86
C PHE A 441 25.50 3.48 -2.84
N ASP A 442 25.81 3.25 -1.58
CA ASP A 442 25.42 4.12 -0.47
C ASP A 442 26.43 5.25 -0.31
N GLU A 443 26.04 6.49 -0.62
CA GLU A 443 26.90 7.68 -0.53
C GLU A 443 27.27 8.00 0.95
N GLU A 444 26.41 7.68 1.93
CA GLU A 444 26.66 7.96 3.35
C GLU A 444 27.67 6.96 3.95
N GLU A 445 27.49 5.69 3.64
CA GLU A 445 28.42 4.63 4.08
C GLU A 445 29.65 4.48 3.15
N ASN A 446 29.63 5.14 1.99
CA ASN A 446 30.67 5.11 0.95
C ASN A 446 31.06 3.68 0.55
N ARG A 447 30.06 2.79 0.40
CA ARG A 447 30.22 1.39 0.00
C ARG A 447 29.02 0.89 -0.79
N PHE A 448 29.20 -0.26 -1.44
CA PHE A 448 28.08 -0.97 -2.04
C PHE A 448 27.28 -1.71 -0.98
N VAL A 449 25.94 -1.59 -1.06
CA VAL A 449 24.99 -2.35 -0.25
C VAL A 449 24.12 -3.22 -1.17
N ALA A 450 23.46 -4.24 -0.64
CA ALA A 450 22.52 -5.03 -1.42
C ALA A 450 21.26 -4.20 -1.69
N MET A 451 20.82 -4.12 -2.93
CA MET A 451 19.62 -3.36 -3.29
C MET A 451 18.34 -3.95 -2.65
N HIS A 452 18.27 -5.26 -2.47
CA HIS A 452 17.17 -5.95 -1.78
C HIS A 452 17.64 -6.53 -0.45
N HIS A 453 18.35 -7.67 -0.51
CA HIS A 453 18.94 -8.32 0.69
C HIS A 453 20.12 -9.23 0.28
N PRO A 454 21.00 -9.59 1.24
CA PRO A 454 22.25 -10.33 0.95
C PRO A 454 22.05 -11.76 0.42
N PHE A 455 20.83 -12.26 0.39
CA PHE A 455 20.52 -13.64 -0.02
C PHE A 455 19.91 -13.70 -1.43
N THR A 456 19.85 -12.56 -2.14
CA THR A 456 19.33 -12.49 -3.51
C THR A 456 20.31 -13.11 -4.48
N MET A 457 19.81 -14.02 -5.33
CA MET A 457 20.60 -14.70 -6.38
C MET A 457 21.00 -13.70 -7.47
N PRO A 458 22.30 -13.55 -7.81
CA PRO A 458 22.70 -12.86 -9.03
C PRO A 458 22.30 -13.66 -10.27
N LYS A 459 22.17 -13.02 -11.42
CA LYS A 459 22.10 -13.75 -12.70
C LYS A 459 23.38 -14.54 -12.93
N GLU A 460 23.27 -15.73 -13.45
CA GLU A 460 24.40 -16.67 -13.62
C GLU A 460 25.52 -16.07 -14.48
N GLU A 461 25.15 -15.38 -15.56
CA GLU A 461 26.09 -14.72 -16.47
C GLU A 461 26.86 -13.55 -15.81
N ASP A 462 26.34 -12.97 -14.73
CA ASP A 462 26.91 -11.81 -14.06
C ASP A 462 27.77 -12.19 -12.82
N ILE A 463 27.75 -13.44 -12.37
CA ILE A 463 28.51 -13.91 -11.19
C ILE A 463 30.00 -13.59 -11.31
N GLN A 464 30.57 -13.61 -12.52
CA GLN A 464 31.97 -13.27 -12.77
C GLN A 464 32.35 -11.83 -12.37
N TYR A 465 31.35 -10.90 -12.31
CA TYR A 465 31.56 -9.50 -11.98
C TYR A 465 31.37 -9.19 -10.49
N LEU A 466 30.92 -10.17 -9.69
CA LEU A 466 30.49 -9.98 -8.31
C LEU A 466 31.53 -9.27 -7.42
N LEU A 467 32.83 -9.57 -7.62
CA LEU A 467 33.93 -8.98 -6.87
C LEU A 467 34.73 -7.91 -7.67
N THR A 468 34.49 -7.78 -8.97
CA THR A 468 35.30 -6.94 -9.86
C THR A 468 34.58 -5.74 -10.42
N ASP A 469 33.27 -5.83 -10.65
CA ASP A 469 32.46 -4.75 -11.24
C ASP A 469 31.00 -4.87 -10.78
N LYS A 470 30.78 -4.47 -9.52
CA LYS A 470 29.49 -4.62 -8.83
C LYS A 470 28.32 -3.92 -9.54
N GLU A 471 28.61 -2.82 -10.27
CA GLU A 471 27.59 -2.06 -11.02
C GLU A 471 26.96 -2.88 -12.19
N LYS A 472 27.64 -3.90 -12.67
CA LYS A 472 27.15 -4.76 -13.77
C LYS A 472 26.32 -5.94 -13.33
N VAL A 473 26.33 -6.26 -12.03
CA VAL A 473 25.67 -7.46 -11.53
C VAL A 473 24.18 -7.23 -11.38
N ARG A 474 23.40 -7.99 -12.15
CA ARG A 474 21.94 -8.01 -12.05
C ARG A 474 21.47 -9.11 -11.10
N ALA A 475 20.37 -8.85 -10.43
CA ALA A 475 19.70 -9.77 -9.52
C ALA A 475 18.59 -10.56 -10.22
N LYS A 476 18.36 -11.79 -9.79
CA LYS A 476 17.12 -12.53 -10.04
C LYS A 476 16.01 -12.04 -9.09
N ALA A 477 15.76 -10.73 -9.11
CA ALA A 477 14.71 -10.07 -8.34
C ALA A 477 13.58 -9.61 -9.26
N TYR A 478 12.39 -9.51 -8.72
CA TYR A 478 11.18 -9.14 -9.45
C TYR A 478 10.18 -8.46 -8.51
N ASP A 479 9.66 -7.30 -8.95
CA ASP A 479 8.61 -6.58 -8.27
C ASP A 479 7.37 -6.50 -9.14
N ILE A 480 6.20 -6.74 -8.56
CA ILE A 480 4.93 -6.48 -9.22
C ILE A 480 4.45 -5.09 -8.90
N VAL A 481 4.27 -4.30 -9.94
CA VAL A 481 3.85 -2.90 -9.87
C VAL A 481 2.46 -2.77 -10.48
N CYS A 482 1.61 -1.99 -9.84
CA CYS A 482 0.29 -1.62 -10.36
C CYS A 482 0.09 -0.11 -10.20
N ASN A 483 -0.20 0.59 -11.29
CA ASN A 483 -0.59 2.00 -11.27
C ASN A 483 0.42 2.93 -10.55
N GLY A 484 1.70 2.65 -10.65
CA GLY A 484 2.74 3.46 -10.02
C GLY A 484 3.11 3.06 -8.59
N ASP A 485 2.51 2.00 -8.07
CA ASP A 485 2.81 1.45 -6.74
C ASP A 485 3.34 0.01 -6.84
N GLU A 486 4.44 -0.27 -6.17
CA GLU A 486 4.91 -1.63 -5.88
C GLU A 486 3.94 -2.26 -4.88
N ILE A 487 3.27 -3.33 -5.29
CA ILE A 487 2.32 -4.07 -4.45
C ILE A 487 2.92 -5.33 -3.84
N GLY A 488 4.03 -5.81 -4.39
CA GLY A 488 4.79 -6.94 -3.88
C GLY A 488 6.12 -7.08 -4.60
N GLY A 489 7.07 -7.72 -3.93
CA GLY A 489 8.40 -7.96 -4.48
C GLY A 489 9.01 -9.23 -3.94
N GLY A 490 9.99 -9.75 -4.66
CA GLY A 490 10.68 -10.97 -4.32
C GLY A 490 11.91 -11.25 -5.15
N SER A 491 12.53 -12.39 -4.88
CA SER A 491 13.69 -12.85 -5.66
C SER A 491 13.85 -14.36 -5.60
N ILE A 492 14.68 -14.89 -6.48
CA ILE A 492 15.32 -16.19 -6.28
C ILE A 492 16.44 -16.01 -5.27
N ARG A 493 16.68 -17.01 -4.43
CA ARG A 493 17.66 -16.97 -3.34
C ARG A 493 18.92 -17.69 -3.71
N ILE A 494 20.05 -17.23 -3.17
CA ILE A 494 21.29 -17.99 -3.21
C ILE A 494 21.05 -19.28 -2.41
N ASN A 495 21.35 -20.42 -3.03
CA ASN A 495 21.24 -21.75 -2.40
C ASN A 495 22.59 -22.50 -2.33
N ASN A 496 23.68 -21.79 -2.64
CA ASN A 496 25.04 -22.34 -2.64
C ASN A 496 25.91 -21.57 -1.64
N SER A 497 26.56 -22.30 -0.73
CA SER A 497 27.37 -21.71 0.35
C SER A 497 28.58 -20.91 -0.17
N ASP A 498 29.22 -21.36 -1.26
CA ASP A 498 30.39 -20.67 -1.81
C ASP A 498 29.98 -19.36 -2.49
N LEU A 499 28.84 -19.35 -3.18
CA LEU A 499 28.29 -18.12 -3.77
C LEU A 499 27.84 -17.15 -2.68
N GLN A 500 27.21 -17.65 -1.60
CA GLN A 500 26.81 -16.82 -0.47
C GLN A 500 28.00 -16.16 0.22
N LYS A 501 29.13 -16.88 0.37
CA LYS A 501 30.37 -16.29 0.90
C LYS A 501 30.91 -15.18 0.00
N LYS A 502 30.92 -15.36 -1.32
CA LYS A 502 31.31 -14.33 -2.29
C LYS A 502 30.38 -13.11 -2.22
N MET A 503 29.09 -13.32 -2.00
CA MET A 503 28.12 -12.22 -1.83
C MET A 503 28.44 -11.42 -0.57
N PHE A 504 28.74 -12.07 0.55
CA PHE A 504 29.14 -11.38 1.78
C PHE A 504 30.47 -10.64 1.63
N GLU A 505 31.45 -11.22 0.92
CA GLU A 505 32.70 -10.56 0.56
C GLU A 505 32.45 -9.31 -0.29
N ALA A 506 31.57 -9.40 -1.29
CA ALA A 506 31.19 -8.25 -2.12
C ALA A 506 30.54 -7.12 -1.31
N LEU A 507 29.81 -7.45 -0.24
CA LEU A 507 29.21 -6.50 0.70
C LEU A 507 30.13 -6.05 1.82
N GLU A 508 31.41 -6.50 1.82
CA GLU A 508 32.43 -6.15 2.81
C GLU A 508 32.03 -6.53 4.24
N LEU A 509 31.25 -7.61 4.41
CA LEU A 509 30.89 -8.13 5.73
C LEU A 509 32.02 -8.97 6.29
N THR A 510 32.41 -8.69 7.56
CA THR A 510 33.45 -9.47 8.25
C THR A 510 32.90 -10.84 8.70
N GLU A 511 33.79 -11.83 8.88
CA GLU A 511 33.41 -13.16 9.39
C GLU A 511 32.68 -13.06 10.75
N GLU A 512 33.10 -12.17 11.62
CA GLU A 512 32.45 -11.92 12.91
C GLU A 512 31.02 -11.37 12.74
N MET A 513 30.80 -10.45 11.79
CA MET A 513 29.48 -9.93 11.50
C MET A 513 28.57 -11.01 10.91
N ILE A 514 29.11 -11.85 10.03
CA ILE A 514 28.37 -12.96 9.41
C ILE A 514 27.95 -13.96 10.47
N GLU A 515 28.88 -14.41 11.30
CA GLU A 515 28.61 -15.37 12.37
C GLU A 515 27.57 -14.82 13.37
N ASN A 516 27.76 -13.58 13.80
CA ASN A 516 26.85 -12.95 14.75
C ASN A 516 25.44 -12.74 14.21
N LYS A 517 25.28 -12.41 12.94
CA LYS A 517 23.97 -12.06 12.36
C LYS A 517 23.30 -13.25 11.66
N PHE A 518 24.07 -14.05 10.94
CA PHE A 518 23.59 -15.05 9.99
C PHE A 518 24.20 -16.45 10.21
N GLY A 519 25.05 -16.67 11.24
CA GLY A 519 25.77 -17.92 11.43
C GLY A 519 24.86 -19.14 11.37
N PHE A 520 23.74 -19.14 12.09
CA PHE A 520 22.75 -20.21 12.09
C PHE A 520 22.13 -20.49 10.70
N PHE A 521 21.99 -19.46 9.88
CA PHE A 521 21.42 -19.56 8.55
C PHE A 521 22.46 -20.07 7.54
N VAL A 522 23.69 -19.57 7.62
CA VAL A 522 24.81 -20.02 6.77
C VAL A 522 25.15 -21.49 7.07
N GLU A 523 25.07 -21.89 8.33
CA GLU A 523 25.26 -23.30 8.74
C GLU A 523 24.25 -24.22 8.07
N ALA A 524 22.99 -23.79 7.92
CA ALA A 524 21.95 -24.60 7.31
C ALA A 524 22.26 -24.98 5.85
N PHE A 525 23.02 -24.16 5.12
CA PHE A 525 23.42 -24.47 3.73
C PHE A 525 24.31 -25.72 3.61
N ASN A 526 24.93 -26.15 4.68
CA ASN A 526 25.74 -27.37 4.70
C ASN A 526 24.91 -28.66 4.61
N TYR A 527 23.59 -28.57 4.79
CA TYR A 527 22.71 -29.72 4.88
C TYR A 527 21.78 -29.89 3.66
N GLY A 528 22.11 -29.25 2.55
CA GLY A 528 21.38 -29.38 1.29
C GLY A 528 20.25 -28.37 1.16
N THR A 529 20.53 -27.27 0.50
CA THR A 529 19.59 -26.18 0.23
C THR A 529 19.02 -26.30 -1.18
N PRO A 530 17.71 -26.47 -1.36
CA PRO A 530 17.12 -26.52 -2.69
C PRO A 530 17.19 -25.13 -3.35
N PRO A 531 17.19 -25.03 -4.69
CA PRO A 531 16.84 -23.78 -5.36
C PRO A 531 15.47 -23.31 -4.88
N HIS A 532 15.33 -22.06 -4.46
CA HIS A 532 14.07 -21.54 -3.93
C HIS A 532 13.93 -20.06 -4.20
N GLY A 533 12.70 -19.58 -4.16
CA GLY A 533 12.34 -18.19 -4.34
C GLY A 533 10.96 -17.90 -3.82
N GLY A 534 10.67 -16.65 -3.63
CA GLY A 534 9.40 -16.23 -3.08
C GLY A 534 9.10 -14.77 -3.33
N LEU A 535 7.95 -14.35 -2.80
CA LEU A 535 7.43 -13.01 -2.95
C LEU A 535 6.65 -12.61 -1.69
N ALA A 536 6.65 -11.33 -1.37
CA ALA A 536 5.81 -10.79 -0.32
C ALA A 536 4.94 -9.64 -0.88
N TYR A 537 3.62 -9.73 -0.69
CA TYR A 537 2.73 -8.61 -0.95
C TYR A 537 2.59 -7.74 0.29
N GLY A 538 2.62 -6.43 0.10
CA GLY A 538 2.12 -5.49 1.10
C GLY A 538 0.59 -5.54 1.14
N MET A 539 0.02 -6.32 2.09
CA MET A 539 -1.43 -6.54 2.17
C MET A 539 -2.23 -5.25 2.26
N ASP A 540 -1.70 -4.26 2.96
CA ASP A 540 -2.39 -2.97 3.14
C ASP A 540 -2.44 -2.18 1.82
N ARG A 541 -1.37 -2.17 1.02
CA ARG A 541 -1.34 -1.55 -0.31
C ARG A 541 -2.24 -2.30 -1.30
N LEU A 542 -2.18 -3.62 -1.31
CA LEU A 542 -3.09 -4.45 -2.12
C LEU A 542 -4.55 -4.13 -1.80
N MET A 543 -4.88 -3.97 -0.51
CA MET A 543 -6.23 -3.57 -0.11
C MET A 543 -6.60 -2.16 -0.55
N MET A 544 -5.66 -1.19 -0.53
CA MET A 544 -5.92 0.16 -1.06
C MET A 544 -6.38 0.11 -2.51
N LEU A 545 -5.70 -0.67 -3.36
CA LEU A 545 -6.09 -0.87 -4.76
C LEU A 545 -7.45 -1.55 -4.88
N LEU A 546 -7.68 -2.63 -4.11
CA LEU A 546 -8.93 -3.41 -4.18
C LEU A 546 -10.15 -2.63 -3.70
N VAL A 547 -10.02 -1.68 -2.77
CA VAL A 547 -11.14 -0.85 -2.29
C VAL A 547 -11.21 0.53 -2.97
N GLY A 548 -10.16 0.94 -3.69
CA GLY A 548 -10.09 2.24 -4.37
C GLY A 548 -9.91 3.42 -3.39
N THR A 549 -8.90 3.36 -2.53
CA THR A 549 -8.56 4.45 -1.59
C THR A 549 -7.08 4.79 -1.65
N ASP A 550 -6.75 6.07 -1.50
CA ASP A 550 -5.38 6.55 -1.43
C ASP A 550 -4.85 6.62 0.01
N ASN A 551 -5.69 6.29 1.01
CA ASN A 551 -5.32 6.38 2.41
C ASN A 551 -5.21 4.99 3.04
N ILE A 552 -3.99 4.58 3.40
CA ILE A 552 -3.72 3.27 4.03
C ILE A 552 -4.50 3.07 5.34
N LYS A 553 -4.85 4.14 6.06
CA LYS A 553 -5.60 4.09 7.31
C LYS A 553 -7.07 3.65 7.12
N ASP A 554 -7.60 3.73 5.89
CA ASP A 554 -8.96 3.30 5.58
C ASP A 554 -9.08 1.76 5.46
N VAL A 555 -7.96 1.05 5.33
CA VAL A 555 -7.90 -0.42 5.21
C VAL A 555 -7.32 -1.13 6.43
N ILE A 556 -6.93 -0.38 7.47
CA ILE A 556 -6.39 -0.87 8.73
C ILE A 556 -7.36 -0.51 9.86
N ALA A 557 -7.71 -1.47 10.73
CA ALA A 557 -8.67 -1.22 11.81
C ALA A 557 -8.18 -0.15 12.79
N PHE A 558 -6.95 -0.26 13.29
CA PHE A 558 -6.34 0.65 14.27
C PHE A 558 -4.95 1.10 13.79
N PRO A 559 -4.88 2.05 12.84
CA PRO A 559 -3.61 2.53 12.29
C PRO A 559 -2.95 3.54 13.24
N LYS A 560 -1.63 3.68 13.10
CA LYS A 560 -0.86 4.75 13.76
C LYS A 560 -0.94 6.06 12.96
N THR A 561 -0.66 7.18 13.65
CA THR A 561 -0.44 8.48 13.02
C THR A 561 0.87 8.51 12.24
N GLN A 562 1.13 9.60 11.53
CA GLN A 562 2.40 9.81 10.83
C GLN A 562 3.61 9.90 11.81
N SER A 563 3.38 10.26 13.06
CA SER A 563 4.38 10.24 14.13
C SER A 563 4.49 8.91 14.90
N ALA A 564 4.02 7.81 14.31
CA ALA A 564 3.99 6.47 14.90
C ALA A 564 3.24 6.35 16.24
N THR A 565 2.29 7.26 16.51
CA THR A 565 1.51 7.25 17.75
C THR A 565 0.10 6.69 17.53
N ASP A 566 -0.44 6.05 18.55
CA ASP A 566 -1.84 5.60 18.61
C ASP A 566 -2.65 6.58 19.45
N LEU A 567 -3.49 7.40 18.82
CA LEU A 567 -4.31 8.39 19.51
C LEU A 567 -5.47 7.79 20.34
N LEU A 568 -5.83 6.54 20.06
CA LEU A 568 -6.88 5.84 20.80
C LEU A 568 -6.37 5.34 22.15
N THR A 569 -5.23 4.65 22.14
CA THR A 569 -4.64 4.03 23.33
C THR A 569 -3.61 4.91 24.04
N GLY A 570 -3.10 5.93 23.35
CA GLY A 570 -2.00 6.78 23.83
C GLY A 570 -0.62 6.14 23.71
N ALA A 571 -0.48 5.05 22.92
CA ALA A 571 0.82 4.43 22.70
C ALA A 571 1.70 5.25 21.72
N PRO A 572 3.05 5.30 21.93
CA PRO A 572 3.79 4.73 23.06
C PRO A 572 3.56 5.51 24.37
N SER A 573 3.65 4.82 25.49
CA SER A 573 3.42 5.40 26.81
C SER A 573 4.59 5.10 27.77
N ASN A 574 4.68 5.87 28.86
CA ASN A 574 5.64 5.62 29.93
C ASN A 574 5.34 4.27 30.59
N VAL A 575 6.40 3.64 31.12
CA VAL A 575 6.33 2.42 31.90
C VAL A 575 6.84 2.68 33.33
N ASP A 576 6.40 1.86 34.28
CA ASP A 576 6.80 2.00 35.69
C ASP A 576 8.28 1.64 35.89
N GLU A 577 8.95 2.31 36.85
CA GLU A 577 10.33 2.02 37.24
C GLU A 577 10.53 0.55 37.63
N LYS A 578 9.50 -0.09 38.24
CA LYS A 578 9.55 -1.51 38.58
C LYS A 578 9.68 -2.39 37.33
N GLN A 579 8.92 -2.08 36.28
CA GLN A 579 9.00 -2.79 35.01
C GLN A 579 10.37 -2.60 34.33
N LEU A 580 10.91 -1.37 34.36
CA LEU A 580 12.25 -1.10 33.83
C LEU A 580 13.32 -1.91 34.58
N LYS A 581 13.26 -1.98 35.92
CA LYS A 581 14.19 -2.79 36.72
C LYS A 581 14.06 -4.29 36.40
N GLU A 582 12.83 -4.78 36.16
CA GLU A 582 12.60 -6.19 35.83
C GLU A 582 13.19 -6.61 34.48
N ILE A 583 13.34 -5.66 33.56
CA ILE A 583 13.96 -5.86 32.24
C ILE A 583 15.40 -5.31 32.17
N HIS A 584 15.99 -4.96 33.32
CA HIS A 584 17.39 -4.50 33.46
C HIS A 584 17.71 -3.25 32.65
N ILE A 585 16.73 -2.33 32.46
CA ILE A 585 16.88 -1.05 31.74
C ILE A 585 16.83 0.11 32.74
N LYS A 586 17.68 1.11 32.50
CA LYS A 586 17.66 2.41 33.16
C LYS A 586 17.50 3.50 32.11
N LEU A 587 16.59 4.44 32.37
CA LEU A 587 16.45 5.66 31.57
C LEU A 587 17.49 6.68 32.01
N ASP A 588 18.12 7.39 31.07
CA ASP A 588 19.04 8.49 31.30
C ASP A 588 18.33 9.78 31.66
#